data_c96e5823c08a35a0ea7e38d27edc566c
#
_entry.id   c96e5823c08a35a0ea7e38d27edc566c
#
_cell.length_a   1.000
_cell.length_b   1.000
_cell.length_c   1.000
_cell.angle_alpha   90.00
_cell.angle_beta   90.00
_cell.angle_gamma   90.00
#
_symmetry.space_group_name_H-M   'P 1'
#
loop_
_entity.id
_entity.type
_entity.pdbx_description
1 polymer ?
#
loop_
_entity_poly.entity_id
_entity_poly.type
_entity_poly.pdbx_seq_one_letter_code
_entity_poly.pdbx_strand_id
1 'polypeptide(L)'
;MKMLMVFLATSAMMSAGVLLGDPAVPDPETLVPLADPFILCEKGVYYAYGTYSKEGIAVATSTNLVHWKIGQGRSKGGLALHKDDSFGRKWFWAPEVYRVGGRYLMYYSAEMHLCAATADSPLGPFRQADGKPILEEGGIDNSLFVDSDGRTWMVYVRFDKGNVVWLTEMEKDGLRAKPGTARMVLRATEPWELMNPRCSVTEGPFIVKVDGTYVLTYSANDYRDPDYAVGVATARSLDGPWTKCAGNPILRRRFGLVGVGHHSLFKDAEDKWRIVFHAHNSSGSGAIHPRRMYVAGIDFKTVDGVPVPAVGDNLVRCVVAP
;
A
#
# COMPACT_ATOMS: atom_id res chain seq x y z
N MET A 1 -54.77 -2.75 67.56
CA MET A 1 -53.49 -3.37 67.24
C MET A 1 -53.03 -2.76 65.89
N LYS A 2 -52.17 -1.72 65.98
CA LYS A 2 -51.71 -0.95 64.81
C LYS A 2 -50.37 -1.58 64.36
N MET A 3 -50.31 -2.06 63.14
CA MET A 3 -49.12 -2.61 62.51
C MET A 3 -48.31 -1.47 61.81
N LEU A 4 -47.12 -1.26 62.30
CA LEU A 4 -46.21 -0.26 61.79
C LEU A 4 -45.40 -0.84 60.62
N MET A 5 -45.59 -0.30 59.39
CA MET A 5 -44.77 -0.64 58.23
C MET A 5 -43.54 0.27 58.19
N VAL A 6 -42.35 -0.34 58.27
CA VAL A 6 -41.08 0.31 58.11
C VAL A 6 -40.71 0.20 56.61
N PHE A 7 -40.60 1.35 55.92
CA PHE A 7 -40.04 1.45 54.57
C PHE A 7 -38.52 1.57 54.67
N LEU A 8 -37.79 0.55 54.20
CA LEU A 8 -36.35 0.67 53.93
C LEU A 8 -36.16 1.30 52.54
N ALA A 9 -35.60 2.50 52.52
CA ALA A 9 -35.15 3.11 51.29
C ALA A 9 -33.74 2.62 50.95
N THR A 10 -33.62 1.81 49.91
CA THR A 10 -32.33 1.45 49.31
C THR A 10 -31.92 2.54 48.34
N SER A 11 -30.89 3.34 48.67
CA SER A 11 -30.26 4.25 47.77
C SER A 11 -29.34 3.52 46.82
N ALA A 12 -29.76 3.41 45.56
CA ALA A 12 -28.89 2.95 44.45
C ALA A 12 -27.90 4.04 44.11
N MET A 13 -26.62 3.87 44.44
CA MET A 13 -25.55 4.69 43.87
C MET A 13 -25.40 4.31 42.41
N MET A 14 -25.87 5.19 41.50
CA MET A 14 -25.48 5.18 40.09
C MET A 14 -24.03 5.65 40.00
N SER A 15 -23.12 4.72 39.72
CA SER A 15 -21.79 5.06 39.26
C SER A 15 -21.89 5.69 37.86
N ALA A 16 -21.60 6.97 37.75
CA ALA A 16 -21.43 7.66 36.49
C ALA A 16 -20.20 7.06 35.82
N GLY A 17 -20.40 6.10 34.91
CA GLY A 17 -19.38 5.66 33.97
C GLY A 17 -19.00 6.85 33.10
N VAL A 18 -17.76 7.31 33.24
CA VAL A 18 -17.16 8.24 32.29
C VAL A 18 -17.15 7.54 30.94
N LEU A 19 -18.07 7.91 30.07
CA LEU A 19 -17.99 7.57 28.64
C LEU A 19 -16.70 8.24 28.13
N LEU A 20 -15.64 7.46 27.99
CA LEU A 20 -14.49 7.86 27.19
C LEU A 20 -15.06 8.09 25.78
N GLY A 21 -15.19 9.36 25.41
CA GLY A 21 -15.61 9.73 24.07
C GLY A 21 -14.69 9.05 23.07
N ASP A 22 -15.27 8.58 21.95
CA ASP A 22 -14.46 8.09 20.82
C ASP A 22 -13.35 9.10 20.54
N PRO A 23 -12.11 8.63 20.36
CA PRO A 23 -11.02 9.56 20.05
C PRO A 23 -11.43 10.39 18.83
N ALA A 24 -11.40 11.70 18.99
CA ALA A 24 -11.82 12.63 17.94
C ALA A 24 -11.14 12.25 16.62
N VAL A 25 -11.92 12.11 15.55
CA VAL A 25 -11.37 11.84 14.22
C VAL A 25 -10.42 12.97 13.87
N PRO A 26 -9.12 12.71 13.59
CA PRO A 26 -8.18 13.76 13.26
C PRO A 26 -8.65 14.60 12.07
N ASP A 27 -8.36 15.89 12.08
CA ASP A 27 -8.55 16.75 10.93
C ASP A 27 -7.83 16.12 9.72
N PRO A 28 -8.52 15.90 8.60
CA PRO A 28 -7.92 15.36 7.39
C PRO A 28 -6.63 16.08 6.95
N GLU A 29 -6.50 17.37 7.20
CA GLU A 29 -5.30 18.13 6.85
C GLU A 29 -4.07 17.78 7.72
N THR A 30 -4.27 17.14 8.87
CA THR A 30 -3.18 16.65 9.73
C THR A 30 -2.70 15.25 9.33
N LEU A 31 -3.42 14.56 8.45
CA LEU A 31 -3.05 13.22 8.01
C LEU A 31 -1.88 13.25 7.01
N VAL A 32 -1.07 12.20 7.04
CA VAL A 32 0.08 12.05 6.15
C VAL A 32 -0.36 12.05 4.67
N PRO A 33 0.06 13.03 3.86
CA PRO A 33 -0.41 13.20 2.48
C PRO A 33 0.42 12.37 1.48
N LEU A 34 0.59 11.07 1.76
CA LEU A 34 1.25 10.13 0.86
C LEU A 34 0.20 9.30 0.11
N ALA A 35 0.18 9.41 -1.21
CA ALA A 35 -0.54 8.49 -2.07
C ALA A 35 0.34 7.30 -2.44
N ASP A 36 -0.28 6.19 -2.88
CA ASP A 36 0.42 4.99 -3.35
C ASP A 36 1.51 4.54 -2.32
N PRO A 37 1.13 4.36 -1.04
CA PRO A 37 2.08 4.25 0.04
C PRO A 37 2.69 2.86 0.15
N PHE A 38 3.98 2.82 0.46
CA PHE A 38 4.73 1.63 0.85
C PHE A 38 5.40 1.86 2.21
N ILE A 39 5.42 0.85 3.08
CA ILE A 39 6.11 0.91 4.37
C ILE A 39 7.18 -0.18 4.46
N LEU A 40 8.41 0.24 4.71
CA LEU A 40 9.50 -0.62 5.16
C LEU A 40 9.58 -0.53 6.69
N CYS A 41 9.53 -1.69 7.38
CA CYS A 41 9.83 -1.78 8.80
C CYS A 41 11.25 -2.31 9.01
N GLU A 42 12.12 -1.55 9.66
CA GLU A 42 13.46 -2.00 9.97
C GLU A 42 13.90 -1.52 11.35
N LYS A 43 14.31 -2.48 12.21
CA LYS A 43 14.81 -2.21 13.57
C LYS A 43 13.85 -1.35 14.41
N GLY A 44 12.53 -1.59 14.27
CA GLY A 44 11.50 -0.86 15.01
C GLY A 44 11.19 0.55 14.48
N VAL A 45 11.79 0.94 13.36
CA VAL A 45 11.49 2.19 12.65
C VAL A 45 10.72 1.87 11.37
N TYR A 46 9.64 2.58 11.13
CA TYR A 46 8.84 2.51 9.92
C TYR A 46 9.25 3.65 8.98
N TYR A 47 9.50 3.33 7.72
CA TYR A 47 9.81 4.26 6.65
C TYR A 47 8.69 4.18 5.62
N ALA A 48 7.88 5.24 5.51
CA ALA A 48 6.80 5.31 4.52
C ALA A 48 7.26 6.13 3.32
N TYR A 49 7.09 5.57 2.15
CA TYR A 49 7.33 6.22 0.86
C TYR A 49 6.01 6.35 0.12
N GLY A 50 5.90 7.33 -0.77
CA GLY A 50 4.67 7.50 -1.54
C GLY A 50 4.76 8.60 -2.58
N THR A 51 3.76 8.67 -3.42
CA THR A 51 3.55 9.75 -4.38
C THR A 51 3.18 11.02 -3.62
N TYR A 52 4.06 12.01 -3.67
CA TYR A 52 3.90 13.26 -2.92
C TYR A 52 4.43 14.49 -3.65
N SER A 53 5.66 14.42 -4.14
CA SER A 53 6.39 15.57 -4.68
C SER A 53 6.59 15.50 -6.19
N LYS A 54 6.56 16.66 -6.86
CA LYS A 54 6.95 16.77 -8.26
C LYS A 54 8.47 16.68 -8.49
N GLU A 55 9.25 16.86 -7.41
CA GLU A 55 10.71 16.90 -7.44
C GLU A 55 11.34 15.51 -7.20
N GLY A 56 10.54 14.49 -6.83
CA GLY A 56 11.04 13.13 -6.55
C GLY A 56 10.19 12.40 -5.52
N ILE A 57 10.79 11.46 -4.81
CA ILE A 57 10.13 10.58 -3.85
C ILE A 57 10.37 11.06 -2.42
N ALA A 58 9.28 11.28 -1.69
CA ALA A 58 9.32 11.62 -0.27
C ALA A 58 9.50 10.37 0.61
N VAL A 59 10.00 10.58 1.82
CA VAL A 59 10.00 9.59 2.90
C VAL A 59 9.52 10.23 4.20
N ALA A 60 8.66 9.51 4.92
CA ALA A 60 8.26 9.82 6.28
C ALA A 60 8.73 8.71 7.22
N THR A 61 8.97 9.04 8.50
CA THR A 61 9.41 8.06 9.51
C THR A 61 8.49 8.04 10.72
N SER A 62 8.31 6.87 11.31
CA SER A 62 7.55 6.65 12.54
C SER A 62 8.14 5.51 13.36
N THR A 63 7.85 5.49 14.67
CA THR A 63 8.14 4.35 15.55
C THR A 63 6.88 3.69 16.10
N ASN A 64 5.70 4.23 15.76
CA ASN A 64 4.40 3.74 16.31
C ASN A 64 3.26 3.66 15.28
N LEU A 65 3.55 3.90 13.98
CA LEU A 65 2.58 3.95 12.88
C LEU A 65 1.57 5.09 12.94
N VAL A 66 1.43 5.78 14.06
CA VAL A 66 0.47 6.87 14.26
C VAL A 66 1.08 8.22 13.92
N HIS A 67 2.23 8.55 14.52
CA HIS A 67 2.88 9.85 14.37
C HIS A 67 4.06 9.75 13.42
N TRP A 68 4.05 10.57 12.37
CA TRP A 68 5.01 10.52 11.26
C TRP A 68 5.74 11.84 11.08
N LYS A 69 7.04 11.78 10.88
CA LYS A 69 7.88 12.92 10.49
C LYS A 69 8.14 12.87 9.00
N ILE A 70 7.69 13.88 8.25
CA ILE A 70 7.92 14.02 6.81
C ILE A 70 9.21 14.79 6.54
N GLY A 71 9.79 14.64 5.34
CA GLY A 71 10.98 15.37 4.92
C GLY A 71 12.26 14.87 5.56
N GLN A 72 12.30 13.60 5.95
CA GLN A 72 13.46 12.98 6.60
C GLN A 72 14.48 12.41 5.62
N GLY A 73 14.23 12.51 4.31
CA GLY A 73 15.13 12.01 3.27
C GLY A 73 16.45 12.79 3.21
N ARG A 74 17.49 12.10 2.76
CA ARG A 74 18.86 12.62 2.66
C ARG A 74 19.20 13.19 1.29
N SER A 75 18.25 13.20 0.36
CA SER A 75 18.37 13.87 -0.91
C SER A 75 17.91 15.33 -0.79
N LYS A 76 18.09 16.11 -1.86
CA LYS A 76 17.71 17.53 -1.93
C LYS A 76 16.25 17.71 -1.53
N GLY A 77 15.97 18.73 -0.75
CA GLY A 77 14.61 19.05 -0.27
C GLY A 77 14.03 18.06 0.75
N GLY A 78 14.85 17.24 1.43
CA GLY A 78 14.38 16.26 2.38
C GLY A 78 13.72 15.05 1.74
N LEU A 79 13.95 14.82 0.44
CA LEU A 79 13.46 13.67 -0.31
C LEU A 79 14.36 12.44 -0.11
N ALA A 80 13.83 11.24 -0.32
CA ALA A 80 14.62 10.02 -0.41
C ALA A 80 15.34 9.91 -1.75
N LEU A 81 14.67 10.31 -2.83
CA LEU A 81 15.20 10.39 -4.20
C LEU A 81 14.80 11.73 -4.80
N HIS A 82 15.75 12.45 -5.40
CA HIS A 82 15.50 13.68 -6.13
C HIS A 82 15.63 13.45 -7.64
N LYS A 83 14.85 14.15 -8.45
CA LYS A 83 14.84 14.03 -9.90
C LYS A 83 16.21 14.24 -10.59
N ASP A 84 17.13 14.97 -9.94
CA ASP A 84 18.48 15.19 -10.46
C ASP A 84 19.36 13.93 -10.36
N ASP A 85 18.98 12.96 -9.52
CA ASP A 85 19.70 11.70 -9.26
C ASP A 85 19.01 10.49 -9.95
N SER A 86 18.05 10.71 -10.87
CA SER A 86 17.18 9.65 -11.42
C SER A 86 16.80 9.87 -12.88
N PHE A 87 16.24 8.82 -13.49
CA PHE A 87 15.52 8.94 -14.76
C PHE A 87 14.26 9.80 -14.58
N GLY A 88 13.89 10.55 -15.61
CA GLY A 88 12.68 11.36 -15.66
C GLY A 88 12.79 12.68 -14.92
N ARG A 89 11.83 13.57 -15.19
CA ARG A 89 11.74 14.92 -14.60
C ARG A 89 10.40 15.20 -13.94
N LYS A 90 9.44 14.26 -14.06
CA LYS A 90 8.06 14.41 -13.58
C LYS A 90 7.42 13.05 -13.32
N TRP A 91 6.27 13.06 -12.62
CA TRP A 91 5.43 11.88 -12.37
C TRP A 91 6.17 10.78 -11.62
N PHE A 92 6.75 11.16 -10.48
CA PHE A 92 7.37 10.23 -9.55
C PHE A 92 6.29 9.56 -8.71
N TRP A 93 5.95 8.30 -9.03
CA TRP A 93 4.81 7.60 -8.46
C TRP A 93 5.17 6.24 -7.88
N ALA A 94 4.31 5.78 -6.96
CA ALA A 94 4.26 4.43 -6.41
C ALA A 94 5.64 3.85 -6.06
N PRO A 95 6.40 4.49 -5.16
CA PRO A 95 7.69 3.97 -4.74
C PRO A 95 7.54 2.80 -3.77
N GLU A 96 8.36 1.78 -3.95
CA GLU A 96 8.54 0.68 -3.01
C GLU A 96 10.02 0.49 -2.69
N VAL A 97 10.38 0.20 -1.44
CA VAL A 97 11.77 0.10 -0.99
C VAL A 97 12.05 -1.22 -0.30
N TYR A 98 13.05 -1.93 -0.79
CA TYR A 98 13.43 -3.26 -0.33
C TYR A 98 14.90 -3.32 0.08
N ARG A 99 15.23 -4.27 0.96
CA ARG A 99 16.63 -4.55 1.28
C ARG A 99 17.10 -5.73 0.42
N VAL A 100 18.01 -5.46 -0.50
CA VAL A 100 18.57 -6.44 -1.43
C VAL A 100 20.10 -6.37 -1.40
N GLY A 101 20.77 -7.50 -1.18
CA GLY A 101 22.25 -7.56 -1.20
C GLY A 101 22.95 -6.61 -0.23
N GLY A 102 22.33 -6.28 0.90
CA GLY A 102 22.90 -5.37 1.91
C GLY A 102 22.65 -3.88 1.64
N ARG A 103 22.07 -3.53 0.49
CA ARG A 103 21.67 -2.17 0.11
C ARG A 103 20.14 -2.03 0.08
N TYR A 104 19.65 -0.81 -0.08
CA TYR A 104 18.24 -0.52 -0.30
C TYR A 104 18.02 -0.30 -1.80
N LEU A 105 17.06 -1.03 -2.35
CA LEU A 105 16.56 -0.91 -3.72
C LEU A 105 15.21 -0.22 -3.66
N MET A 106 15.06 0.89 -4.35
CA MET A 106 13.78 1.57 -4.56
C MET A 106 13.30 1.28 -5.97
N TYR A 107 12.10 0.73 -6.10
CA TYR A 107 11.31 0.73 -7.33
C TYR A 107 10.41 1.96 -7.32
N TYR A 108 10.19 2.58 -8.48
CA TYR A 108 9.30 3.73 -8.64
C TYR A 108 8.95 3.90 -10.12
N SER A 109 7.91 4.67 -10.39
CA SER A 109 7.58 5.10 -11.75
C SER A 109 8.00 6.56 -11.96
N ALA A 110 8.55 6.86 -13.12
CA ALA A 110 8.80 8.23 -13.59
C ALA A 110 8.52 8.32 -15.09
N GLU A 111 7.82 9.39 -15.52
CA GLU A 111 7.46 9.60 -16.94
C GLU A 111 6.83 8.36 -17.60
N MET A 112 5.97 7.64 -16.88
CA MET A 112 5.31 6.41 -17.31
C MET A 112 6.29 5.24 -17.62
N HIS A 113 7.45 5.20 -16.97
CA HIS A 113 8.43 4.13 -17.08
C HIS A 113 8.77 3.55 -15.71
N LEU A 114 9.11 2.27 -15.71
CA LEU A 114 9.55 1.53 -14.53
C LEU A 114 11.01 1.84 -14.23
N CYS A 115 11.30 2.28 -13.02
CA CYS A 115 12.62 2.73 -12.61
C CYS A 115 13.10 2.01 -11.36
N ALA A 116 14.43 1.96 -11.19
CA ALA A 116 15.06 1.43 -9.99
C ALA A 116 16.23 2.34 -9.57
N ALA A 117 16.33 2.61 -8.28
CA ALA A 117 17.43 3.35 -7.68
C ALA A 117 17.95 2.64 -6.43
N THR A 118 19.19 2.86 -6.04
CA THR A 118 19.80 2.23 -4.85
C THR A 118 20.35 3.24 -3.87
N ALA A 119 20.40 2.86 -2.59
CA ALA A 119 20.99 3.66 -1.51
C ALA A 119 21.61 2.76 -0.44
N ASP A 120 22.46 3.33 0.42
CA ASP A 120 23.04 2.65 1.59
C ASP A 120 22.21 2.90 2.87
N SER A 121 21.14 3.69 2.76
CA SER A 121 20.23 4.03 3.86
C SER A 121 18.78 4.07 3.37
N PRO A 122 17.80 3.68 4.21
CA PRO A 122 16.39 3.81 3.86
C PRO A 122 15.95 5.27 3.68
N LEU A 123 16.68 6.22 4.23
CA LEU A 123 16.44 7.65 4.00
C LEU A 123 17.05 8.17 2.69
N GLY A 124 17.70 7.30 1.91
CA GLY A 124 18.47 7.70 0.73
C GLY A 124 19.85 8.32 1.10
N PRO A 125 20.48 9.11 0.22
CA PRO A 125 19.98 9.48 -1.11
C PRO A 125 19.94 8.27 -2.05
N PHE A 126 18.75 7.98 -2.59
CA PHE A 126 18.63 6.99 -3.65
C PHE A 126 19.15 7.57 -4.97
N ARG A 127 19.87 6.74 -5.74
CA ARG A 127 20.45 7.13 -7.02
C ARG A 127 20.29 6.03 -8.05
N GLN A 128 19.98 6.44 -9.25
CA GLN A 128 19.94 5.56 -10.40
C GLN A 128 21.28 5.69 -11.15
N ALA A 129 22.01 4.59 -11.27
CA ALA A 129 23.38 4.60 -11.77
C ALA A 129 23.50 4.93 -13.26
N ASP A 130 22.56 4.42 -14.09
CA ASP A 130 22.59 4.53 -15.55
C ASP A 130 21.60 5.54 -16.13
N GLY A 131 20.70 6.09 -15.31
CA GLY A 131 19.68 7.05 -15.75
C GLY A 131 18.70 6.50 -16.79
N LYS A 132 18.46 5.16 -16.80
CA LYS A 132 17.57 4.48 -17.76
C LYS A 132 16.46 3.73 -17.04
N PRO A 133 15.28 3.60 -17.65
CA PRO A 133 14.23 2.73 -17.10
C PRO A 133 14.65 1.25 -17.11
N ILE A 134 13.97 0.43 -16.29
CA ILE A 134 14.20 -1.03 -16.23
C ILE A 134 13.81 -1.70 -17.56
N LEU A 135 12.71 -1.22 -18.16
CA LEU A 135 12.20 -1.66 -19.46
C LEU A 135 12.05 -0.43 -20.36
N GLU A 136 12.29 -0.61 -21.66
CA GLU A 136 12.13 0.48 -22.64
C GLU A 136 10.67 0.82 -22.89
N GLU A 137 9.78 -0.17 -22.78
CA GLU A 137 8.35 0.05 -22.88
C GLU A 137 7.78 0.74 -21.62
N GLY A 138 6.76 1.57 -21.82
CA GLY A 138 6.06 2.24 -20.73
C GLY A 138 5.37 1.27 -19.76
N GLY A 139 5.39 1.64 -18.50
CA GLY A 139 4.74 0.91 -17.42
C GLY A 139 4.80 1.70 -16.11
N ILE A 140 4.03 1.26 -15.13
CA ILE A 140 3.97 1.85 -13.78
C ILE A 140 3.89 0.78 -12.70
N ASP A 141 4.00 1.18 -11.43
CA ASP A 141 3.66 0.39 -10.24
C ASP A 141 4.46 -0.92 -10.14
N ASN A 142 5.77 -0.81 -10.25
CA ASN A 142 6.65 -1.96 -10.10
C ASN A 142 6.88 -2.34 -8.63
N SER A 143 6.61 -3.59 -8.32
CA SER A 143 6.77 -4.22 -7.01
C SER A 143 7.71 -5.41 -7.10
N LEU A 144 8.55 -5.61 -6.08
CA LEU A 144 9.54 -6.69 -6.03
C LEU A 144 8.98 -7.89 -5.25
N PHE A 145 9.19 -9.07 -5.78
CA PHE A 145 8.96 -10.32 -5.05
C PHE A 145 10.20 -11.22 -5.14
N VAL A 146 10.72 -11.67 -3.99
CA VAL A 146 11.79 -12.67 -3.91
C VAL A 146 11.17 -13.98 -3.43
N ASP A 147 11.24 -15.02 -4.28
CA ASP A 147 10.67 -16.31 -3.94
C ASP A 147 11.60 -17.11 -3.02
N SER A 148 11.07 -18.15 -2.42
CA SER A 148 11.77 -19.08 -1.52
C SER A 148 12.93 -19.84 -2.17
N ASP A 149 12.95 -19.93 -3.50
CA ASP A 149 14.07 -20.49 -4.27
C ASP A 149 15.19 -19.46 -4.57
N GLY A 150 15.01 -18.23 -4.13
CA GLY A 150 15.95 -17.13 -4.31
C GLY A 150 15.84 -16.40 -5.65
N ARG A 151 14.89 -16.77 -6.52
CA ARG A 151 14.60 -16.02 -7.74
C ARG A 151 13.91 -14.70 -7.40
N THR A 152 14.27 -13.68 -8.15
CA THR A 152 13.75 -12.32 -8.00
C THR A 152 12.79 -12.01 -9.13
N TRP A 153 11.64 -11.44 -8.81
CA TRP A 153 10.57 -11.14 -9.73
C TRP A 153 10.12 -9.70 -9.58
N MET A 154 9.69 -9.09 -10.67
CA MET A 154 9.01 -7.80 -10.68
C MET A 154 7.58 -8.02 -11.18
N VAL A 155 6.60 -7.69 -10.35
CA VAL A 155 5.21 -7.53 -10.78
C VAL A 155 4.96 -6.05 -11.05
N TYR A 156 4.26 -5.73 -12.14
CA TYR A 156 4.14 -4.35 -12.61
C TYR A 156 2.95 -4.18 -13.55
N VAL A 157 2.67 -2.95 -13.94
CA VAL A 157 1.59 -2.61 -14.85
C VAL A 157 2.13 -2.25 -16.24
N ARG A 158 1.52 -2.82 -17.28
CA ARG A 158 1.66 -2.38 -18.67
C ARG A 158 0.35 -1.79 -19.18
N PHE A 159 0.47 -0.90 -20.17
CA PHE A 159 -0.68 -0.30 -20.84
C PHE A 159 -1.07 -1.16 -22.05
N ASP A 160 -2.12 -1.96 -21.92
CA ASP A 160 -2.70 -2.78 -22.98
C ASP A 160 -4.24 -2.71 -22.90
N LYS A 161 -4.83 -1.72 -23.59
CA LYS A 161 -6.28 -1.42 -23.52
C LYS A 161 -6.76 -1.22 -22.08
N GLY A 162 -5.99 -0.48 -21.30
CA GLY A 162 -6.12 -0.26 -19.88
C GLY A 162 -4.84 -0.60 -19.12
N ASN A 163 -4.91 -0.60 -17.80
CA ASN A 163 -3.82 -1.03 -16.93
C ASN A 163 -3.93 -2.54 -16.70
N VAL A 164 -2.89 -3.29 -17.04
CA VAL A 164 -2.85 -4.74 -16.98
C VAL A 164 -1.65 -5.18 -16.17
N VAL A 165 -1.83 -6.12 -15.25
CA VAL A 165 -0.76 -6.64 -14.40
C VAL A 165 0.08 -7.67 -15.14
N TRP A 166 1.39 -7.47 -15.13
CA TRP A 166 2.42 -8.32 -15.72
C TRP A 166 3.43 -8.76 -14.67
N LEU A 167 4.15 -9.83 -14.94
CA LEU A 167 5.23 -10.37 -14.12
C LEU A 167 6.42 -10.67 -15.02
N THR A 168 7.64 -10.37 -14.54
CA THR A 168 8.89 -10.72 -15.21
C THR A 168 9.95 -11.18 -14.21
N GLU A 169 10.81 -12.10 -14.59
CA GLU A 169 11.95 -12.47 -13.77
C GLU A 169 13.03 -11.40 -13.86
N MET A 170 13.67 -11.11 -12.74
CA MET A 170 14.72 -10.11 -12.62
C MET A 170 16.08 -10.79 -12.40
N GLU A 171 17.17 -10.10 -12.72
CA GLU A 171 18.46 -10.44 -12.18
C GLU A 171 18.43 -10.36 -10.64
N LYS A 172 19.31 -11.07 -9.98
CA LYS A 172 19.31 -11.23 -8.51
C LYS A 172 19.37 -9.90 -7.75
N ASP A 173 19.97 -8.88 -8.35
CA ASP A 173 20.08 -7.54 -7.77
C ASP A 173 18.77 -6.71 -7.92
N GLY A 174 17.78 -7.20 -8.68
CA GLY A 174 16.52 -6.53 -8.95
C GLY A 174 16.62 -5.35 -9.92
N LEU A 175 17.78 -5.09 -10.53
CA LEU A 175 17.99 -3.89 -11.35
C LEU A 175 17.67 -4.09 -12.83
N ARG A 176 17.65 -5.34 -13.32
CA ARG A 176 17.43 -5.65 -14.74
C ARG A 176 16.45 -6.81 -14.88
N ALA A 177 15.51 -6.66 -15.82
CA ALA A 177 14.62 -7.74 -16.20
C ALA A 177 15.33 -8.77 -17.10
N LYS A 178 15.05 -10.06 -16.89
CA LYS A 178 15.53 -11.13 -17.76
C LYS A 178 14.72 -11.13 -19.06
N PRO A 179 15.36 -11.09 -20.23
CA PRO A 179 14.67 -11.06 -21.51
C PRO A 179 13.77 -12.29 -21.71
N GLY A 180 12.60 -12.07 -22.31
CA GLY A 180 11.68 -13.15 -22.70
C GLY A 180 10.90 -13.80 -21.55
N THR A 181 11.01 -13.28 -20.32
CA THR A 181 10.30 -13.83 -19.13
C THR A 181 9.00 -13.10 -18.80
N ALA A 182 8.74 -11.95 -19.43
CA ALA A 182 7.57 -11.14 -19.18
C ALA A 182 6.28 -11.84 -19.64
N ARG A 183 5.26 -11.86 -18.75
CA ARG A 183 3.96 -12.46 -19.02
C ARG A 183 2.83 -11.71 -18.31
N MET A 184 1.65 -11.74 -18.93
CA MET A 184 0.44 -11.20 -18.33
C MET A 184 0.01 -12.07 -17.16
N VAL A 185 -0.39 -11.43 -16.07
CA VAL A 185 -0.92 -12.07 -14.85
C VAL A 185 -2.44 -11.95 -14.79
N LEU A 186 -2.95 -10.72 -14.83
CA LEU A 186 -4.39 -10.48 -14.82
C LEU A 186 -4.73 -9.11 -15.43
N ARG A 187 -6.01 -8.96 -15.80
CA ARG A 187 -6.65 -7.70 -16.20
C ARG A 187 -8.04 -7.60 -15.56
N ALA A 188 -8.63 -6.42 -15.58
CA ALA A 188 -10.00 -6.23 -15.10
C ALA A 188 -10.98 -7.06 -15.95
N THR A 189 -11.77 -7.89 -15.28
CA THR A 189 -12.80 -8.76 -15.88
C THR A 189 -14.05 -8.86 -15.01
N GLU A 190 -13.92 -8.58 -13.71
CA GLU A 190 -15.02 -8.69 -12.76
C GLU A 190 -15.88 -7.41 -12.74
N PRO A 191 -17.20 -7.50 -12.47
CA PRO A 191 -18.06 -6.33 -12.45
C PRO A 191 -17.58 -5.21 -11.50
N TRP A 192 -17.01 -5.57 -10.35
CA TRP A 192 -16.52 -4.59 -9.38
C TRP A 192 -15.26 -3.86 -9.86
N GLU A 193 -14.50 -4.42 -10.80
CA GLU A 193 -13.30 -3.83 -11.41
C GLU A 193 -13.61 -2.90 -12.57
N LEU A 194 -14.83 -2.97 -13.09
CA LEU A 194 -15.29 -2.30 -14.31
C LEU A 194 -16.43 -1.30 -14.03
N MET A 195 -16.45 -0.73 -12.82
CA MET A 195 -17.51 0.22 -12.42
C MET A 195 -17.42 1.54 -13.22
N ASN A 196 -16.22 1.91 -13.65
CA ASN A 196 -16.05 3.02 -14.58
C ASN A 196 -15.94 2.49 -16.02
N PRO A 197 -17.00 2.69 -16.87
CA PRO A 197 -16.99 2.13 -18.24
C PRO A 197 -15.97 2.79 -19.17
N ARG A 198 -15.33 3.89 -18.74
CA ARG A 198 -14.33 4.61 -19.54
C ARG A 198 -12.90 4.14 -19.31
N CYS A 199 -12.66 3.30 -18.31
CA CYS A 199 -11.33 2.79 -18.01
C CYS A 199 -11.38 1.35 -17.52
N SER A 200 -10.36 0.57 -17.88
CA SER A 200 -10.11 -0.77 -17.39
C SER A 200 -8.78 -0.73 -16.66
N VAL A 201 -8.83 -0.78 -15.34
CA VAL A 201 -7.65 -0.59 -14.49
C VAL A 201 -7.50 -1.76 -13.53
N THR A 202 -6.33 -2.37 -13.57
CA THR A 202 -5.75 -3.19 -12.49
C THR A 202 -4.33 -2.70 -12.26
N GLU A 203 -4.03 -2.20 -11.07
CA GLU A 203 -2.76 -1.53 -10.76
C GLU A 203 -2.32 -1.77 -9.30
N GLY A 204 -1.18 -1.19 -8.90
CA GLY A 204 -0.63 -1.37 -7.56
C GLY A 204 -0.52 -2.84 -7.15
N PRO A 205 0.07 -3.73 -7.98
CA PRO A 205 0.14 -5.16 -7.67
C PRO A 205 1.18 -5.44 -6.59
N PHE A 206 0.85 -6.34 -5.66
CA PHE A 206 1.76 -6.77 -4.60
C PHE A 206 1.64 -8.28 -4.37
N ILE A 207 2.77 -9.00 -4.37
CA ILE A 207 2.78 -10.46 -4.18
C ILE A 207 3.38 -10.83 -2.83
N VAL A 208 2.70 -11.74 -2.13
CA VAL A 208 3.26 -12.47 -0.98
C VAL A 208 3.05 -13.98 -1.18
N LYS A 209 3.86 -14.80 -0.50
CA LYS A 209 3.70 -16.26 -0.48
C LYS A 209 3.28 -16.69 0.91
N VAL A 210 2.12 -17.33 1.02
CA VAL A 210 1.54 -17.81 2.28
C VAL A 210 1.20 -19.28 2.11
N ASP A 211 1.72 -20.13 2.99
CA ASP A 211 1.48 -21.58 2.98
C ASP A 211 1.64 -22.22 1.58
N GLY A 212 2.70 -21.82 0.87
CA GLY A 212 3.01 -22.33 -0.47
C GLY A 212 2.12 -21.79 -1.60
N THR A 213 1.17 -20.90 -1.29
CA THR A 213 0.30 -20.23 -2.27
C THR A 213 0.80 -18.82 -2.52
N TYR A 214 0.88 -18.42 -3.78
CA TYR A 214 1.13 -17.04 -4.16
C TYR A 214 -0.18 -16.25 -4.07
N VAL A 215 -0.15 -15.16 -3.33
CA VAL A 215 -1.27 -14.25 -3.14
C VAL A 215 -0.89 -12.92 -3.76
N LEU A 216 -1.54 -12.55 -4.83
CA LEU A 216 -1.42 -11.26 -5.50
C LEU A 216 -2.57 -10.37 -5.05
N THR A 217 -2.25 -9.26 -4.43
CA THR A 217 -3.21 -8.18 -4.17
C THR A 217 -3.02 -7.09 -5.22
N TYR A 218 -4.08 -6.43 -5.64
CA TYR A 218 -4.08 -5.40 -6.67
C TYR A 218 -5.22 -4.41 -6.46
N SER A 219 -5.11 -3.23 -7.02
CA SER A 219 -6.20 -2.25 -7.00
C SER A 219 -6.90 -2.19 -8.35
N ALA A 220 -8.20 -1.89 -8.34
CA ALA A 220 -8.98 -1.76 -9.55
C ALA A 220 -9.96 -0.57 -9.49
N ASN A 221 -10.48 -0.20 -10.65
CA ASN A 221 -11.09 1.07 -11.02
C ASN A 221 -10.06 2.21 -11.12
N ASP A 222 -10.50 3.41 -11.45
CA ASP A 222 -9.63 4.60 -11.47
C ASP A 222 -9.42 5.11 -10.04
N TYR A 223 -8.19 5.47 -9.67
CA TYR A 223 -7.90 6.00 -8.32
C TYR A 223 -8.72 7.26 -7.96
N ARG A 224 -9.30 7.93 -8.96
CA ARG A 224 -10.19 9.08 -8.79
C ARG A 224 -11.62 8.68 -8.44
N ASP A 225 -11.98 7.41 -8.64
CA ASP A 225 -13.31 6.92 -8.32
C ASP A 225 -13.45 6.63 -6.82
N PRO A 226 -14.58 6.98 -6.21
CA PRO A 226 -14.84 6.60 -4.82
C PRO A 226 -14.96 5.08 -4.62
N ASP A 227 -15.10 4.32 -5.70
CA ASP A 227 -15.13 2.85 -5.74
C ASP A 227 -13.79 2.21 -6.09
N TYR A 228 -12.68 2.96 -6.10
CA TYR A 228 -11.33 2.41 -6.11
C TYR A 228 -11.19 1.40 -4.98
N ALA A 229 -10.67 0.21 -5.26
CA ALA A 229 -10.75 -0.91 -4.32
C ALA A 229 -9.59 -1.88 -4.49
N VAL A 230 -9.34 -2.71 -3.46
CA VAL A 230 -8.32 -3.75 -3.46
C VAL A 230 -8.96 -5.12 -3.65
N GLY A 231 -8.46 -5.86 -4.62
CA GLY A 231 -8.81 -7.26 -4.88
C GLY A 231 -7.64 -8.22 -4.68
N VAL A 232 -7.93 -9.51 -4.80
CA VAL A 232 -7.00 -10.62 -4.60
C VAL A 232 -7.14 -11.65 -5.70
N ALA A 233 -6.01 -12.14 -6.17
CA ALA A 233 -5.91 -13.35 -6.97
C ALA A 233 -4.86 -14.29 -6.36
N THR A 234 -5.04 -15.59 -6.52
CA THR A 234 -4.12 -16.61 -5.99
C THR A 234 -3.66 -17.57 -7.08
N ALA A 235 -2.47 -18.15 -6.87
CA ALA A 235 -1.92 -19.18 -7.74
C ALA A 235 -1.04 -20.16 -6.97
N ARG A 236 -0.88 -21.38 -7.50
CA ARG A 236 0.08 -22.37 -6.97
C ARG A 236 1.46 -22.23 -7.58
N SER A 237 1.57 -21.49 -8.68
CA SER A 237 2.81 -21.16 -9.38
C SER A 237 2.76 -19.70 -9.83
N LEU A 238 3.92 -19.05 -9.92
CA LEU A 238 4.03 -17.71 -10.52
C LEU A 238 3.67 -17.70 -12.00
N ASP A 239 3.74 -18.86 -12.66
CA ASP A 239 3.28 -19.04 -14.04
C ASP A 239 1.75 -19.10 -14.15
N GLY A 240 1.05 -19.15 -13.02
CA GLY A 240 -0.40 -19.27 -12.96
C GLY A 240 -0.89 -20.74 -13.08
N PRO A 241 -2.16 -20.94 -13.41
CA PRO A 241 -3.14 -19.89 -13.61
C PRO A 241 -3.43 -19.10 -12.32
N TRP A 242 -3.65 -17.78 -12.46
CA TRP A 242 -4.09 -16.91 -11.39
C TRP A 242 -5.62 -16.88 -11.33
N THR A 243 -6.17 -17.12 -10.14
CA THR A 243 -7.62 -17.16 -9.90
C THR A 243 -8.01 -16.02 -8.97
N LYS A 244 -8.90 -15.15 -9.41
CA LYS A 244 -9.47 -14.08 -8.58
C LYS A 244 -10.35 -14.68 -7.49
N CYS A 245 -10.26 -14.15 -6.27
CA CYS A 245 -11.04 -14.66 -5.13
C CYS A 245 -12.50 -14.22 -5.23
N ALA A 246 -13.43 -15.14 -4.97
CA ALA A 246 -14.88 -14.88 -5.03
C ALA A 246 -15.34 -13.78 -4.04
N GLY A 247 -14.60 -13.58 -2.93
CA GLY A 247 -14.88 -12.55 -1.93
C GLY A 247 -14.37 -11.14 -2.26
N ASN A 248 -13.88 -10.92 -3.50
CA ASN A 248 -13.42 -9.60 -3.92
C ASN A 248 -14.56 -8.56 -4.01
N PRO A 249 -14.26 -7.28 -3.77
CA PRO A 249 -12.98 -6.73 -3.27
C PRO A 249 -12.83 -6.89 -1.75
N ILE A 250 -11.59 -7.04 -1.26
CA ILE A 250 -11.27 -7.16 0.18
C ILE A 250 -11.26 -5.82 0.92
N LEU A 251 -11.11 -4.73 0.20
CA LEU A 251 -11.14 -3.37 0.74
C LEU A 251 -11.82 -2.43 -0.26
N ARG A 252 -12.98 -1.91 0.09
CA ARG A 252 -13.74 -0.89 -0.67
C ARG A 252 -14.67 -0.14 0.28
N ARG A 253 -14.73 1.19 0.20
CA ARG A 253 -15.64 2.05 1.00
C ARG A 253 -15.73 1.63 2.47
N ARG A 254 -14.58 1.40 3.10
CA ARG A 254 -14.50 0.91 4.49
C ARG A 254 -14.00 2.02 5.43
N PHE A 255 -14.29 1.93 6.71
CA PHE A 255 -13.89 2.89 7.75
C PHE A 255 -14.42 4.32 7.55
N GLY A 256 -15.52 4.48 6.80
CA GLY A 256 -16.02 5.79 6.39
C GLY A 256 -15.18 6.46 5.29
N LEU A 257 -14.23 5.73 4.69
CA LEU A 257 -13.34 6.22 3.64
C LEU A 257 -13.85 5.80 2.26
N VAL A 258 -13.50 6.58 1.24
CA VAL A 258 -13.74 6.29 -0.19
C VAL A 258 -12.45 6.42 -0.98
N GLY A 259 -12.42 5.82 -2.18
CA GLY A 259 -11.21 5.82 -3.01
C GLY A 259 -10.05 5.12 -2.33
N VAL A 260 -10.33 4.00 -1.63
CA VAL A 260 -9.35 3.23 -0.88
C VAL A 260 -8.64 2.25 -1.78
N GLY A 261 -7.32 2.30 -1.83
CA GLY A 261 -6.54 1.40 -2.67
C GLY A 261 -5.08 1.80 -2.78
N HIS A 262 -4.42 1.29 -3.81
CA HIS A 262 -2.99 1.39 -4.07
C HIS A 262 -2.20 1.14 -2.79
N HIS A 263 -2.20 -0.09 -2.39
CA HIS A 263 -1.74 -0.58 -1.10
C HIS A 263 -0.42 -1.32 -1.22
N SER A 264 0.22 -1.55 -0.09
CA SER A 264 1.24 -2.59 0.06
C SER A 264 1.04 -3.35 1.37
N LEU A 265 1.61 -4.54 1.46
CA LEU A 265 1.59 -5.34 2.67
C LEU A 265 2.98 -5.31 3.33
N PHE A 266 3.01 -5.22 4.65
CA PHE A 266 4.25 -5.27 5.40
C PHE A 266 4.04 -5.97 6.75
N LYS A 267 5.13 -6.42 7.38
CA LYS A 267 5.13 -6.88 8.75
C LYS A 267 5.60 -5.77 9.67
N ASP A 268 4.85 -5.54 10.74
CA ASP A 268 5.22 -4.56 11.75
C ASP A 268 6.35 -5.07 12.67
N ALA A 269 6.73 -4.27 13.66
CA ALA A 269 7.80 -4.62 14.59
C ALA A 269 7.49 -5.85 15.47
N GLU A 270 6.22 -6.28 15.53
CA GLU A 270 5.75 -7.49 16.24
C GLU A 270 5.53 -8.66 15.26
N ASP A 271 6.04 -8.58 14.02
CA ASP A 271 5.86 -9.58 12.94
C ASP A 271 4.40 -9.82 12.52
N LYS A 272 3.50 -8.88 12.81
CA LYS A 272 2.09 -8.94 12.39
C LYS A 272 1.91 -8.32 11.02
N TRP A 273 1.11 -8.95 10.19
CA TRP A 273 0.77 -8.41 8.88
C TRP A 273 -0.07 -7.13 9.00
N ARG A 274 0.30 -6.15 8.18
CA ARG A 274 -0.37 -4.87 8.03
C ARG A 274 -0.57 -4.57 6.55
N ILE A 275 -1.64 -3.84 6.26
CA ILE A 275 -1.88 -3.21 4.97
C ILE A 275 -1.75 -1.70 5.14
N VAL A 276 -0.93 -1.07 4.31
CA VAL A 276 -0.93 0.39 4.13
C VAL A 276 -1.61 0.69 2.81
N PHE A 277 -2.44 1.72 2.78
CA PHE A 277 -3.21 2.14 1.61
C PHE A 277 -3.49 3.64 1.65
N HIS A 278 -3.88 4.20 0.52
CA HIS A 278 -4.39 5.57 0.52
C HIS A 278 -5.92 5.60 0.43
N ALA A 279 -6.50 6.74 0.80
CA ALA A 279 -7.88 7.09 0.53
C ALA A 279 -7.97 8.54 0.05
N HIS A 280 -9.12 8.93 -0.50
CA HIS A 280 -9.39 10.33 -0.83
C HIS A 280 -9.29 11.23 0.41
N ASN A 281 -8.98 12.51 0.21
CA ASN A 281 -8.77 13.45 1.31
C ASN A 281 -9.97 13.57 2.24
N SER A 282 -11.19 13.53 1.69
CA SER A 282 -12.42 13.68 2.47
C SER A 282 -13.54 12.80 1.91
N SER A 283 -14.13 11.99 2.77
CA SER A 283 -15.36 11.28 2.46
C SER A 283 -16.51 12.29 2.43
N GLY A 284 -17.10 12.52 1.26
CA GLY A 284 -18.29 13.33 1.10
C GLY A 284 -18.12 14.73 0.50
N SER A 285 -16.92 15.32 0.48
CA SER A 285 -16.66 16.60 -0.19
C SER A 285 -16.33 16.47 -1.68
N GLY A 286 -16.10 15.25 -2.17
CA GLY A 286 -15.61 15.01 -3.53
C GLY A 286 -14.13 15.38 -3.74
N ALA A 287 -13.43 15.83 -2.70
CA ALA A 287 -12.01 16.14 -2.78
C ALA A 287 -11.18 14.84 -2.83
N ILE A 288 -10.45 14.64 -3.93
CA ILE A 288 -9.57 13.48 -4.12
C ILE A 288 -8.21 13.76 -3.49
N HIS A 289 -7.64 14.93 -3.73
CA HIS A 289 -6.28 15.30 -3.35
C HIS A 289 -6.23 16.28 -2.16
N PRO A 290 -5.13 16.22 -1.39
CA PRO A 290 -4.12 15.18 -1.39
C PRO A 290 -4.71 13.86 -0.87
N ARG A 291 -4.34 12.71 -1.50
CA ARG A 291 -4.69 11.39 -0.95
C ARG A 291 -3.97 11.18 0.38
N ARG A 292 -4.59 10.51 1.31
CA ARG A 292 -4.10 10.36 2.69
C ARG A 292 -3.75 8.91 2.99
N MET A 293 -2.64 8.69 3.70
CA MET A 293 -2.16 7.37 4.08
C MET A 293 -2.86 6.84 5.33
N TYR A 294 -3.22 5.56 5.29
CA TYR A 294 -3.82 4.81 6.38
C TYR A 294 -3.16 3.44 6.53
N VAL A 295 -3.22 2.87 7.73
CA VAL A 295 -2.76 1.51 8.03
C VAL A 295 -3.88 0.73 8.71
N ALA A 296 -4.01 -0.55 8.38
CA ALA A 296 -4.91 -1.47 9.08
C ALA A 296 -4.23 -2.82 9.32
N GLY A 297 -4.77 -3.61 10.23
CA GLY A 297 -4.40 -5.01 10.37
C GLY A 297 -4.89 -5.81 9.16
N ILE A 298 -4.16 -6.85 8.78
CA ILE A 298 -4.58 -7.82 7.77
C ILE A 298 -4.13 -9.20 8.20
N ASP A 299 -5.04 -10.18 8.11
CA ASP A 299 -4.76 -11.57 8.42
C ASP A 299 -5.06 -12.45 7.21
N PHE A 300 -4.43 -13.61 7.11
CA PHE A 300 -4.71 -14.59 6.06
C PHE A 300 -5.61 -15.68 6.62
N LYS A 301 -6.83 -15.77 6.08
CA LYS A 301 -7.82 -16.80 6.44
C LYS A 301 -7.84 -17.88 5.36
N THR A 302 -7.87 -19.13 5.75
CA THR A 302 -8.03 -20.23 4.80
C THR A 302 -9.50 -20.33 4.38
N VAL A 303 -9.75 -20.13 3.07
CA VAL A 303 -11.06 -20.32 2.42
C VAL A 303 -10.86 -21.36 1.34
N ASP A 304 -11.58 -22.47 1.42
CA ASP A 304 -11.48 -23.61 0.49
C ASP A 304 -10.03 -24.10 0.26
N GLY A 305 -9.23 -24.12 1.33
CA GLY A 305 -7.82 -24.55 1.28
C GLY A 305 -6.86 -23.53 0.69
N VAL A 306 -7.30 -22.27 0.49
CA VAL A 306 -6.50 -21.18 -0.08
C VAL A 306 -6.40 -20.03 0.93
N PRO A 307 -5.20 -19.48 1.20
CA PRO A 307 -5.05 -18.30 2.05
C PRO A 307 -5.58 -17.06 1.34
N VAL A 308 -6.58 -16.41 1.93
CA VAL A 308 -7.19 -15.17 1.44
C VAL A 308 -6.98 -14.08 2.48
N PRO A 309 -6.40 -12.93 2.12
CA PRO A 309 -6.20 -11.84 3.05
C PRO A 309 -7.55 -11.20 3.43
N ALA A 310 -7.70 -10.91 4.73
CA ALA A 310 -8.87 -10.27 5.31
C ALA A 310 -8.44 -9.03 6.11
N VAL A 311 -8.88 -7.87 5.70
CA VAL A 311 -8.56 -6.59 6.37
C VAL A 311 -9.31 -6.54 7.71
N GLY A 312 -8.60 -6.26 8.80
CA GLY A 312 -9.14 -6.11 10.15
C GLY A 312 -9.94 -4.82 10.35
N ASP A 313 -10.57 -4.67 11.52
CA ASP A 313 -11.42 -3.50 11.82
C ASP A 313 -10.65 -2.31 12.42
N ASN A 314 -9.41 -2.52 12.85
CA ASN A 314 -8.60 -1.50 13.49
C ASN A 314 -7.90 -0.63 12.45
N LEU A 315 -8.42 0.57 12.21
CA LEU A 315 -7.80 1.58 11.36
C LEU A 315 -6.85 2.46 12.15
N VAL A 316 -5.62 2.59 11.68
CA VAL A 316 -4.64 3.57 12.14
C VAL A 316 -4.67 4.76 11.19
N ARG A 317 -5.00 5.93 11.73
CA ARG A 317 -4.89 7.22 11.04
C ARG A 317 -3.49 7.75 11.22
N CYS A 318 -2.76 7.84 10.11
CA CYS A 318 -1.37 8.29 10.11
C CYS A 318 -1.33 9.82 10.14
N VAL A 319 -0.90 10.42 11.25
CA VAL A 319 -0.86 11.89 11.42
C VAL A 319 0.58 12.41 11.32
N VAL A 320 0.73 13.60 10.77
CA VAL A 320 2.00 14.31 10.74
C VAL A 320 2.33 14.75 12.17
N ALA A 321 3.50 14.35 12.64
CA ALA A 321 3.99 14.78 13.95
C ALA A 321 4.23 16.31 13.95
N PRO A 322 3.88 16.99 15.06
CA PRO A 322 4.12 18.42 15.21
C PRO A 322 5.61 18.77 15.16
#